data_1d4b77e7c3b39b6b316cb75b79606a1d
#
_entry.id   1d4b77e7c3b39b6b316cb75b79606a1d
#
_cell.length_a   1.000
_cell.length_b   1.000
_cell.length_c   1.000
_cell.angle_alpha   90.00
_cell.angle_beta   90.00
_cell.angle_gamma   90.00
#
_symmetry.space_group_name_H-M   'P 1'
#
loop_
_entity.id
_entity.type
_entity.pdbx_description
1 polymer ?
#
loop_
_entity_poly.entity_id
_entity_poly.type
_entity_poly.pdbx_seq_one_letter_code
_entity_poly.pdbx_strand_id
1 'polypeptide(L)'
;MEKKNRLEYLDIARGIAMISIVLGHMGVRSFNRVVFTYHLPIFFIISGFFINTRDDNATFIKKKVKTLIIPYIIACIGVILSAVFMNLVFDDGVGTVDVVKRWGVASLYGAGDSYTEPFKVQGIGAIWFLLATFWAVIILKLLLKANKWVRVAVVFALFYLGMWTRDKFFWFPLSIQAGFTALLFLYIGYLLRESKDLLPIIPKEIAVFGTVFALVVWLQFIKNFQSFWLVHSDIGRGFIDIFGSLSGCLIIVLISMLIEKKVKFLRVPLAFFGRNSLIFLIAHIIELDTFRWWALLDKIFPDGLPQKYYIPSVIVLKFIFIITFTVVFSNINPVRRLLGMPALEKHKRKKED
;
A
#
# COMPACT_ATOMS: atom_id res chain seq x y z
N MET A 1 16.48 13.91 -23.55
CA MET A 1 16.40 13.11 -22.30
C MET A 1 15.86 11.74 -22.70
N GLU A 2 16.67 10.68 -22.59
CA GLU A 2 16.21 9.33 -22.87
C GLU A 2 14.97 9.01 -22.03
N LYS A 3 13.91 8.53 -22.67
CA LYS A 3 12.77 7.95 -21.99
C LYS A 3 13.30 6.81 -21.13
N LYS A 4 13.44 7.04 -19.82
CA LYS A 4 13.80 6.00 -18.86
C LYS A 4 12.82 4.86 -19.09
N ASN A 5 13.30 3.71 -19.57
CA ASN A 5 12.47 2.54 -19.83
C ASN A 5 11.68 2.20 -18.56
N ARG A 6 10.41 2.52 -18.56
CA ARG A 6 9.51 2.29 -17.46
C ARG A 6 9.18 0.80 -17.44
N LEU A 7 9.37 0.16 -16.30
CA LEU A 7 9.03 -1.24 -16.08
C LEU A 7 7.53 -1.36 -15.83
N GLU A 8 6.73 -1.49 -16.90
CA GLU A 8 5.26 -1.44 -16.83
C GLU A 8 4.69 -2.60 -16.02
N TYR A 9 5.34 -3.77 -16.04
CA TYR A 9 4.93 -4.91 -15.21
C TYR A 9 4.95 -4.59 -13.70
N LEU A 10 5.82 -3.69 -13.22
CA LEU A 10 5.80 -3.24 -11.83
C LEU A 10 4.62 -2.30 -11.54
N ASP A 11 4.17 -1.52 -12.53
CA ASP A 11 2.93 -0.77 -12.39
C ASP A 11 1.73 -1.71 -12.35
N ILE A 12 1.71 -2.77 -13.18
CA ILE A 12 0.68 -3.81 -13.15
C ILE A 12 0.66 -4.51 -11.78
N ALA A 13 1.82 -4.88 -11.24
CA ALA A 13 1.93 -5.50 -9.92
C ALA A 13 1.36 -4.60 -8.80
N ARG A 14 1.65 -3.30 -8.84
CA ARG A 14 1.04 -2.31 -7.93
C ARG A 14 -0.47 -2.23 -8.12
N GLY A 15 -0.96 -2.28 -9.37
CA GLY A 15 -2.40 -2.26 -9.66
C GLY A 15 -3.12 -3.48 -9.09
N ILE A 16 -2.55 -4.68 -9.24
CA ILE A 16 -3.06 -5.91 -8.61
C ILE A 16 -3.08 -5.73 -7.09
N ALA A 17 -1.99 -5.24 -6.49
CA ALA A 17 -1.90 -5.04 -5.05
C ALA A 17 -2.91 -3.99 -4.53
N MET A 18 -3.21 -2.92 -5.29
CA MET A 18 -4.24 -1.94 -4.92
C MET A 18 -5.65 -2.56 -4.89
N ILE A 19 -6.00 -3.37 -5.90
CA ILE A 19 -7.26 -4.12 -5.90
C ILE A 19 -7.30 -5.07 -4.69
N SER A 20 -6.20 -5.73 -4.40
CA SER A 20 -6.06 -6.64 -3.27
C SER A 20 -6.26 -5.95 -1.92
N ILE A 21 -5.79 -4.70 -1.76
CA ILE A 21 -6.03 -3.90 -0.54
C ILE A 21 -7.53 -3.73 -0.32
N VAL A 22 -8.29 -3.32 -1.34
CA VAL A 22 -9.75 -3.14 -1.24
C VAL A 22 -10.44 -4.44 -0.83
N LEU A 23 -10.09 -5.55 -1.51
CA LEU A 23 -10.66 -6.88 -1.21
C LEU A 23 -10.29 -7.35 0.22
N GLY A 24 -9.08 -7.07 0.68
CA GLY A 24 -8.62 -7.39 2.03
C GLY A 24 -9.40 -6.70 3.14
N HIS A 25 -9.95 -5.51 2.87
CA HIS A 25 -10.78 -4.76 3.82
C HIS A 25 -12.27 -5.09 3.75
N MET A 26 -12.66 -6.11 2.97
CA MET A 26 -14.05 -6.59 2.94
C MET A 26 -14.42 -7.51 4.11
N GLY A 27 -13.48 -7.88 4.99
CA GLY A 27 -13.70 -8.81 6.08
C GLY A 27 -13.94 -10.27 5.65
N VAL A 28 -13.72 -10.59 4.36
CA VAL A 28 -13.93 -11.94 3.82
C VAL A 28 -12.66 -12.76 4.01
N ARG A 29 -12.71 -13.77 4.88
CA ARG A 29 -11.55 -14.59 5.25
C ARG A 29 -10.83 -15.22 4.05
N SER A 30 -11.55 -15.66 3.02
CA SER A 30 -10.96 -16.24 1.81
C SER A 30 -10.12 -15.23 1.03
N PHE A 31 -10.54 -13.95 0.98
CA PHE A 31 -9.74 -12.89 0.38
C PHE A 31 -8.49 -12.60 1.22
N ASN A 32 -8.67 -12.44 2.54
CA ASN A 32 -7.58 -12.07 3.45
C ASN A 32 -6.44 -13.10 3.42
N ARG A 33 -6.78 -14.40 3.37
CA ARG A 33 -5.79 -15.50 3.29
C ARG A 33 -4.87 -15.40 2.06
N VAL A 34 -5.35 -14.83 0.97
CA VAL A 34 -4.58 -14.67 -0.26
C VAL A 34 -3.90 -13.29 -0.30
N VAL A 35 -4.70 -12.22 -0.15
CA VAL A 35 -4.21 -10.87 -0.45
C VAL A 35 -3.21 -10.37 0.61
N PHE A 36 -3.41 -10.69 1.89
CA PHE A 36 -2.51 -10.23 2.95
C PHE A 36 -1.12 -10.85 2.87
N THR A 37 -0.97 -11.96 2.16
CA THR A 37 0.35 -12.58 1.99
C THR A 37 1.34 -11.73 1.17
N TYR A 38 0.88 -10.80 0.31
CA TYR A 38 1.78 -10.09 -0.61
C TYR A 38 1.47 -8.60 -0.81
N HIS A 39 0.23 -8.14 -0.57
CA HIS A 39 -0.21 -6.82 -1.04
C HIS A 39 0.58 -5.64 -0.48
N LEU A 40 0.97 -5.65 0.80
CA LEU A 40 1.84 -4.63 1.40
C LEU A 40 3.33 -4.88 1.14
N PRO A 41 3.86 -6.10 1.34
CA PRO A 41 5.26 -6.40 1.06
C PRO A 41 5.71 -5.97 -0.33
N ILE A 42 4.88 -6.19 -1.36
CA ILE A 42 5.24 -5.85 -2.74
C ILE A 42 5.47 -4.35 -2.94
N PHE A 43 4.72 -3.48 -2.25
CA PHE A 43 4.94 -2.03 -2.32
C PHE A 43 6.26 -1.63 -1.66
N PHE A 44 6.62 -2.23 -0.53
CA PHE A 44 7.89 -1.98 0.13
C PHE A 44 9.06 -2.48 -0.73
N ILE A 45 8.96 -3.68 -1.29
CA ILE A 45 9.97 -4.25 -2.21
C ILE A 45 10.16 -3.34 -3.44
N ILE A 46 9.07 -2.92 -4.09
CA ILE A 46 9.15 -2.01 -5.25
C ILE A 46 9.74 -0.65 -4.83
N SER A 47 9.40 -0.14 -3.65
CA SER A 47 9.95 1.12 -3.14
C SER A 47 11.46 1.04 -2.90
N GLY A 48 11.94 -0.09 -2.38
CA GLY A 48 13.36 -0.37 -2.21
C GLY A 48 14.10 -0.54 -3.53
N PHE A 49 13.50 -1.22 -4.50
CA PHE A 49 14.04 -1.38 -5.85
C PHE A 49 14.28 -0.04 -6.55
N PHE A 50 13.41 0.94 -6.33
CA PHE A 50 13.52 2.27 -6.91
C PHE A 50 14.15 3.32 -5.99
N ILE A 51 14.77 2.92 -4.86
CA ILE A 51 15.37 3.90 -3.95
C ILE A 51 16.46 4.73 -4.67
N ASN A 52 16.38 6.04 -4.51
CA ASN A 52 17.39 6.93 -5.10
C ASN A 52 18.64 6.97 -4.22
N THR A 53 19.74 6.45 -4.77
CA THR A 53 21.05 6.40 -4.08
C THR A 53 21.92 7.63 -4.37
N ARG A 54 21.57 8.42 -5.41
CA ARG A 54 22.42 9.51 -5.92
C ARG A 54 22.22 10.84 -5.18
N ASP A 55 21.00 11.13 -4.72
CA ASP A 55 20.71 12.37 -3.99
C ASP A 55 21.46 12.37 -2.65
N ASP A 56 21.87 13.55 -2.18
CA ASP A 56 22.28 13.74 -0.79
C ASP A 56 21.09 13.51 0.16
N ASN A 57 21.38 13.34 1.46
CA ASN A 57 20.35 12.99 2.43
C ASN A 57 19.26 14.07 2.56
N ALA A 58 19.65 15.36 2.56
CA ALA A 58 18.69 16.46 2.76
C ALA A 58 17.73 16.55 1.56
N THR A 59 18.26 16.51 0.34
CA THR A 59 17.47 16.46 -0.90
C THR A 59 16.56 15.25 -0.96
N PHE A 60 17.06 14.07 -0.55
CA PHE A 60 16.27 12.85 -0.50
C PHE A 60 15.11 12.98 0.48
N ILE A 61 15.37 13.43 1.72
CA ILE A 61 14.33 13.62 2.75
C ILE A 61 13.27 14.61 2.26
N LYS A 62 13.68 15.77 1.71
CA LYS A 62 12.75 16.77 1.17
C LYS A 62 11.84 16.18 0.09
N LYS A 63 12.38 15.35 -0.82
CA LYS A 63 11.60 14.66 -1.84
C LYS A 63 10.62 13.66 -1.22
N LYS A 64 11.03 12.92 -0.17
CA LYS A 64 10.16 11.95 0.52
C LYS A 64 9.07 12.62 1.35
N VAL A 65 9.35 13.74 2.00
CA VAL A 65 8.31 14.57 2.62
C VAL A 65 7.27 14.98 1.58
N LYS A 66 7.68 15.46 0.41
CA LYS A 66 6.77 15.87 -0.66
C LYS A 66 5.93 14.70 -1.21
N THR A 67 6.49 13.49 -1.28
CA THR A 67 5.82 12.35 -1.95
C THR A 67 5.14 11.36 -1.00
N LEU A 68 5.33 11.50 0.31
CA LEU A 68 4.74 10.61 1.33
C LEU A 68 4.00 11.40 2.41
N ILE A 69 4.63 12.42 3.03
CA ILE A 69 4.02 13.15 4.15
C ILE A 69 2.95 14.13 3.65
N ILE A 70 3.20 14.90 2.60
CA ILE A 70 2.17 15.79 2.04
C ILE A 70 0.93 15.00 1.59
N PRO A 71 1.04 13.91 0.81
CA PRO A 71 -0.11 13.06 0.50
C PRO A 71 -0.80 12.46 1.73
N TYR A 72 -0.05 12.09 2.76
CA TYR A 72 -0.62 11.66 4.03
C TYR A 72 -1.53 12.73 4.64
N ILE A 73 -1.03 13.97 4.75
CA ILE A 73 -1.80 15.09 5.29
C ILE A 73 -3.06 15.36 4.46
N ILE A 74 -2.94 15.31 3.13
CA ILE A 74 -4.08 15.51 2.22
C ILE A 74 -5.14 14.42 2.42
N ALA A 75 -4.72 13.16 2.56
CA ALA A 75 -5.62 12.06 2.83
C ALA A 75 -6.33 12.23 4.18
N CYS A 76 -5.61 12.62 5.24
CA CYS A 76 -6.18 12.91 6.55
C CYS A 76 -7.23 14.02 6.48
N ILE A 77 -6.95 15.12 5.77
CA ILE A 77 -7.93 16.19 5.54
C ILE A 77 -9.15 15.64 4.80
N GLY A 78 -8.96 14.83 3.76
CA GLY A 78 -10.05 14.19 3.02
C GLY A 78 -10.91 13.30 3.90
N VAL A 79 -10.32 12.51 4.79
CA VAL A 79 -11.03 11.67 5.78
C VAL A 79 -11.83 12.54 6.75
N ILE A 80 -11.24 13.60 7.31
CA ILE A 80 -11.93 14.51 8.24
C ILE A 80 -13.14 15.14 7.57
N LEU A 81 -12.96 15.70 6.36
CA LEU A 81 -14.06 16.34 5.62
C LEU A 81 -15.18 15.35 5.28
N SER A 82 -14.80 14.15 4.83
CA SER A 82 -15.75 13.09 4.51
C SER A 82 -16.47 12.57 5.76
N ALA A 83 -15.77 12.41 6.89
CA ALA A 83 -16.35 11.97 8.15
C ALA A 83 -17.38 12.99 8.67
N VAL A 84 -17.08 14.30 8.60
CA VAL A 84 -18.02 15.38 8.93
C VAL A 84 -19.24 15.31 8.01
N PHE A 85 -19.02 15.20 6.70
CA PHE A 85 -20.12 15.10 5.73
C PHE A 85 -21.04 13.90 6.03
N MET A 86 -20.46 12.72 6.25
CA MET A 86 -21.22 11.51 6.56
C MET A 86 -21.97 11.62 7.90
N ASN A 87 -21.37 12.25 8.91
CA ASN A 87 -22.04 12.51 10.18
C ASN A 87 -23.27 13.41 10.01
N LEU A 88 -23.19 14.44 9.15
CA LEU A 88 -24.33 15.31 8.84
C LEU A 88 -25.42 14.60 8.02
N VAL A 89 -25.04 13.69 7.10
CA VAL A 89 -26.00 12.95 6.25
C VAL A 89 -26.77 11.87 7.03
N PHE A 90 -26.11 11.22 7.99
CA PHE A 90 -26.69 10.09 8.73
C PHE A 90 -27.15 10.45 10.14
N ASP A 91 -26.89 11.67 10.60
CA ASP A 91 -27.31 12.22 11.92
C ASP A 91 -27.01 11.27 13.08
N ASP A 92 -25.71 11.08 13.36
CA ASP A 92 -25.26 10.15 14.41
C ASP A 92 -25.44 10.65 15.84
N GLY A 93 -25.97 11.84 16.01
CA GLY A 93 -26.03 12.50 17.31
C GLY A 93 -24.65 12.89 17.87
N VAL A 94 -23.58 12.77 17.08
CA VAL A 94 -22.22 13.17 17.47
C VAL A 94 -21.95 14.59 16.99
N GLY A 95 -21.50 15.46 17.90
CA GLY A 95 -21.15 16.83 17.53
C GLY A 95 -20.04 16.89 16.48
N THR A 96 -20.20 17.77 15.48
CA THR A 96 -19.20 17.95 14.40
C THR A 96 -17.79 18.22 14.95
N VAL A 97 -17.68 18.98 16.04
CA VAL A 97 -16.40 19.28 16.71
C VAL A 97 -15.75 18.00 17.25
N ASP A 98 -16.52 17.08 17.79
CA ASP A 98 -16.00 15.81 18.32
C ASP A 98 -15.54 14.88 17.20
N VAL A 99 -16.23 14.87 16.06
CA VAL A 99 -15.80 14.16 14.85
C VAL A 99 -14.45 14.71 14.39
N VAL A 100 -14.30 16.04 14.27
CA VAL A 100 -13.05 16.68 13.85
C VAL A 100 -11.92 16.42 14.86
N LYS A 101 -12.18 16.52 16.17
CA LYS A 101 -11.18 16.22 17.21
C LYS A 101 -10.71 14.77 17.13
N ARG A 102 -11.64 13.81 17.02
CA ARG A 102 -11.33 12.37 16.96
C ARG A 102 -10.43 12.04 15.78
N TRP A 103 -10.80 12.47 14.56
CA TRP A 103 -10.02 12.24 13.37
C TRP A 103 -8.73 13.08 13.32
N GLY A 104 -8.74 14.28 13.92
CA GLY A 104 -7.54 15.11 14.08
C GLY A 104 -6.50 14.43 14.95
N VAL A 105 -6.89 13.90 16.12
CA VAL A 105 -5.99 13.12 16.99
C VAL A 105 -5.49 11.86 16.30
N ALA A 106 -6.37 11.11 15.62
CA ALA A 106 -6.00 9.95 14.81
C ALA A 106 -4.94 10.29 13.76
N SER A 107 -5.14 11.41 13.04
CA SER A 107 -4.21 11.89 12.01
C SER A 107 -2.86 12.32 12.57
N LEU A 108 -2.83 12.94 13.74
CA LEU A 108 -1.58 13.34 14.40
C LEU A 108 -0.83 12.14 14.99
N TYR A 109 -1.57 11.18 15.53
CA TYR A 109 -0.98 9.96 16.08
C TYR A 109 -0.49 9.02 14.96
N GLY A 110 -1.25 8.89 13.88
CA GLY A 110 -0.85 8.17 12.67
C GLY A 110 -0.70 6.66 12.84
N ALA A 111 -1.47 6.04 13.73
CA ALA A 111 -1.55 4.58 13.86
C ALA A 111 -2.57 4.02 12.89
N GLY A 112 -2.27 2.87 12.28
CA GLY A 112 -3.17 2.24 11.30
C GLY A 112 -4.41 1.60 11.90
N ASP A 113 -4.37 1.26 13.18
CA ASP A 113 -5.49 0.71 13.94
C ASP A 113 -5.70 1.48 15.25
N SER A 114 -6.79 1.17 15.94
CA SER A 114 -7.16 1.82 17.20
C SER A 114 -6.42 1.18 18.37
N TYR A 115 -5.94 2.03 19.30
CA TYR A 115 -5.23 1.60 20.50
C TYR A 115 -5.82 2.29 21.73
N THR A 116 -5.65 1.68 22.89
CA THR A 116 -6.07 2.19 24.18
C THR A 116 -4.95 2.81 24.98
N GLU A 117 -3.71 2.46 24.69
CA GLU A 117 -2.51 2.94 25.37
C GLU A 117 -1.59 3.71 24.40
N PRO A 118 -0.93 4.77 24.87
CA PRO A 118 -0.94 5.38 26.21
C PRO A 118 -2.22 6.17 26.53
N PHE A 119 -3.07 6.38 25.55
CA PHE A 119 -4.42 6.95 25.63
C PHE A 119 -5.26 6.41 24.47
N LYS A 120 -6.58 6.46 24.62
CA LYS A 120 -7.49 5.96 23.57
C LYS A 120 -7.34 6.81 22.31
N VAL A 121 -6.91 6.17 21.22
CA VAL A 121 -6.76 6.77 19.89
C VAL A 121 -7.42 5.88 18.84
N GLN A 122 -8.13 6.52 17.91
CA GLN A 122 -8.70 5.85 16.76
C GLN A 122 -7.61 5.62 15.70
N GLY A 123 -7.69 4.50 14.97
CA GLY A 123 -6.84 4.26 13.80
C GLY A 123 -7.15 5.22 12.66
N ILE A 124 -6.12 5.55 11.88
CA ILE A 124 -6.21 6.38 10.66
C ILE A 124 -6.43 5.53 9.40
N GLY A 125 -6.72 4.24 9.56
CA GLY A 125 -6.88 3.30 8.45
C GLY A 125 -5.60 3.07 7.64
N ALA A 126 -5.73 2.51 6.44
CA ALA A 126 -4.60 2.03 5.65
C ALA A 126 -3.61 3.12 5.19
N ILE A 127 -3.86 4.43 5.45
CA ILE A 127 -2.92 5.52 5.11
C ILE A 127 -1.64 5.48 5.98
N TRP A 128 -1.65 4.78 7.11
CA TRP A 128 -0.47 4.50 7.93
C TRP A 128 0.74 4.04 7.10
N PHE A 129 0.45 3.33 6.00
CA PHE A 129 1.45 2.80 5.08
C PHE A 129 2.41 3.88 4.54
N LEU A 130 1.94 5.12 4.31
CA LEU A 130 2.79 6.21 3.85
C LEU A 130 3.81 6.63 4.92
N LEU A 131 3.40 6.65 6.20
CA LEU A 131 4.29 6.95 7.32
C LEU A 131 5.33 5.84 7.52
N ALA A 132 4.88 4.58 7.53
CA ALA A 132 5.79 3.43 7.63
C ALA A 132 6.80 3.40 6.47
N THR A 133 6.34 3.67 5.24
CA THR A 133 7.22 3.79 4.07
C THR A 133 8.21 4.93 4.23
N PHE A 134 7.76 6.08 4.75
CA PHE A 134 8.64 7.23 4.99
C PHE A 134 9.80 6.86 5.93
N TRP A 135 9.52 6.26 7.09
CA TRP A 135 10.55 5.82 8.01
C TRP A 135 11.49 4.79 7.39
N ALA A 136 10.92 3.75 6.77
CA ALA A 136 11.72 2.70 6.16
C ALA A 136 12.68 3.22 5.08
N VAL A 137 12.23 4.12 4.18
CA VAL A 137 13.09 4.66 3.12
C VAL A 137 14.15 5.63 3.65
N ILE A 138 13.85 6.41 4.70
CA ILE A 138 14.84 7.30 5.32
C ILE A 138 15.92 6.47 6.02
N ILE A 139 15.52 5.49 6.83
CA ILE A 139 16.47 4.62 7.53
C ILE A 139 17.36 3.88 6.52
N LEU A 140 16.78 3.27 5.48
CA LEU A 140 17.57 2.60 4.46
C LEU A 140 18.55 3.58 3.78
N LYS A 141 18.10 4.77 3.40
CA LYS A 141 18.98 5.78 2.76
C LYS A 141 20.19 6.12 3.62
N LEU A 142 20.00 6.26 4.94
CA LEU A 142 21.09 6.52 5.88
C LEU A 142 22.04 5.32 5.98
N LEU A 143 21.49 4.11 6.03
CA LEU A 143 22.25 2.87 6.13
C LEU A 143 23.08 2.57 4.85
N LEU A 144 22.71 3.11 3.69
CA LEU A 144 23.48 2.92 2.46
C LEU A 144 24.92 3.47 2.53
N LYS A 145 25.22 4.34 3.50
CA LYS A 145 26.59 4.81 3.77
C LYS A 145 27.44 3.79 4.55
N ALA A 146 26.80 2.87 5.25
CA ALA A 146 27.49 1.84 6.03
C ALA A 146 27.92 0.66 5.14
N ASN A 147 28.85 -0.14 5.63
CA ASN A 147 29.22 -1.38 4.96
C ASN A 147 28.06 -2.40 4.96
N LYS A 148 28.14 -3.42 4.08
CA LYS A 148 27.04 -4.37 3.88
C LYS A 148 26.65 -5.15 5.14
N TRP A 149 27.60 -5.49 5.99
CA TRP A 149 27.35 -6.28 7.18
C TRP A 149 26.62 -5.47 8.25
N VAL A 150 27.04 -4.21 8.45
CA VAL A 150 26.34 -3.27 9.34
C VAL A 150 24.92 -3.02 8.83
N ARG A 151 24.70 -2.85 7.52
CA ARG A 151 23.37 -2.71 6.95
C ARG A 151 22.48 -3.90 7.28
N VAL A 152 22.96 -5.11 7.02
CA VAL A 152 22.22 -6.35 7.33
C VAL A 152 21.90 -6.41 8.82
N ALA A 153 22.89 -6.23 9.68
CA ALA A 153 22.71 -6.30 11.13
C ALA A 153 21.68 -5.28 11.65
N VAL A 154 21.74 -4.01 11.18
CA VAL A 154 20.82 -2.96 11.61
C VAL A 154 19.42 -3.21 11.05
N VAL A 155 19.27 -3.67 9.79
CA VAL A 155 17.95 -4.02 9.22
C VAL A 155 17.27 -5.10 10.04
N PHE A 156 17.99 -6.17 10.41
CA PHE A 156 17.42 -7.25 11.25
C PHE A 156 17.17 -6.79 12.67
N ALA A 157 18.04 -5.98 13.24
CA ALA A 157 17.84 -5.43 14.59
C ALA A 157 16.59 -4.55 14.67
N LEU A 158 16.40 -3.63 13.71
CA LEU A 158 15.21 -2.78 13.66
C LEU A 158 13.94 -3.59 13.33
N PHE A 159 14.03 -4.56 12.43
CA PHE A 159 12.93 -5.48 12.14
C PHE A 159 12.46 -6.21 13.41
N TYR A 160 13.39 -6.78 14.17
CA TYR A 160 13.09 -7.41 15.46
C TYR A 160 12.56 -6.41 16.48
N LEU A 161 13.14 -5.20 16.56
CA LEU A 161 12.71 -4.14 17.45
C LEU A 161 11.26 -3.73 17.20
N GLY A 162 10.85 -3.62 15.93
CA GLY A 162 9.46 -3.31 15.56
C GLY A 162 8.46 -4.35 16.08
N MET A 163 8.79 -5.63 16.01
CA MET A 163 7.97 -6.71 16.57
C MET A 163 8.01 -6.74 18.10
N TRP A 164 9.21 -6.66 18.68
CA TRP A 164 9.37 -6.74 20.12
C TRP A 164 8.68 -5.58 20.85
N THR A 165 8.78 -4.35 20.34
CA THR A 165 8.13 -3.18 20.93
C THR A 165 6.61 -3.24 20.83
N ARG A 166 6.03 -3.89 19.81
CA ARG A 166 4.60 -4.17 19.74
C ARG A 166 4.09 -4.92 20.97
N ASP A 167 4.85 -5.90 21.44
CA ASP A 167 4.42 -6.81 22.50
C ASP A 167 4.75 -6.30 23.90
N LYS A 168 5.69 -5.35 24.03
CA LYS A 168 6.25 -4.89 25.33
C LYS A 168 5.94 -3.44 25.66
N PHE A 169 5.51 -2.65 24.68
CA PHE A 169 5.19 -1.23 24.83
C PHE A 169 3.85 -0.92 24.15
N PHE A 170 3.42 0.33 24.25
CA PHE A 170 2.32 0.83 23.46
C PHE A 170 2.72 1.03 21.98
N TRP A 171 1.72 1.19 21.11
CA TRP A 171 1.99 1.48 19.70
C TRP A 171 2.51 2.92 19.56
N PHE A 172 3.70 3.07 19.03
CA PHE A 172 4.34 4.38 18.88
C PHE A 172 3.63 5.21 17.80
N PRO A 173 3.58 6.56 17.96
CA PRO A 173 2.99 7.42 16.96
C PRO A 173 3.71 7.34 15.61
N LEU A 174 3.02 7.82 14.56
CA LEU A 174 3.53 7.91 13.19
C LEU A 174 3.95 6.55 12.57
N SER A 175 3.38 5.46 13.05
CA SER A 175 3.63 4.09 12.54
C SER A 175 5.12 3.71 12.45
N ILE A 176 5.94 4.20 13.39
CA ILE A 176 7.40 3.98 13.40
C ILE A 176 7.73 2.48 13.50
N GLN A 177 7.03 1.72 14.37
CA GLN A 177 7.24 0.27 14.53
C GLN A 177 6.95 -0.49 13.23
N ALA A 178 5.85 -0.15 12.56
CA ALA A 178 5.55 -0.70 11.25
C ALA A 178 6.61 -0.32 10.20
N GLY A 179 7.19 0.89 10.29
CA GLY A 179 8.32 1.30 9.46
C GLY A 179 9.58 0.47 9.68
N PHE A 180 9.86 0.08 10.92
CA PHE A 180 10.97 -0.82 11.25
C PHE A 180 10.75 -2.22 10.66
N THR A 181 9.53 -2.75 10.76
CA THR A 181 9.19 -4.06 10.16
C THR A 181 9.20 -4.00 8.63
N ALA A 182 8.70 -2.92 8.02
CA ALA A 182 8.71 -2.70 6.59
C ALA A 182 10.12 -2.58 5.99
N LEU A 183 11.11 -2.15 6.80
CA LEU A 183 12.49 -1.94 6.38
C LEU A 183 13.11 -3.22 5.79
N LEU A 184 12.77 -4.40 6.31
CA LEU A 184 13.25 -5.68 5.78
C LEU A 184 12.84 -5.88 4.31
N PHE A 185 11.56 -5.70 4.01
CA PHE A 185 11.03 -5.87 2.64
C PHE A 185 11.61 -4.81 1.69
N LEU A 186 11.77 -3.59 2.18
CA LEU A 186 12.36 -2.51 1.41
C LEU A 186 13.85 -2.78 1.12
N TYR A 187 14.59 -3.30 2.09
CA TYR A 187 15.99 -3.70 1.90
C TYR A 187 16.13 -4.85 0.90
N ILE A 188 15.23 -5.84 0.94
CA ILE A 188 15.18 -6.90 -0.07
C ILE A 188 14.98 -6.31 -1.47
N GLY A 189 14.08 -5.33 -1.61
CA GLY A 189 13.89 -4.62 -2.88
C GLY A 189 15.16 -3.91 -3.37
N TYR A 190 15.92 -3.29 -2.47
CA TYR A 190 17.22 -2.71 -2.78
C TYR A 190 18.22 -3.77 -3.24
N LEU A 191 18.31 -4.91 -2.56
CA LEU A 191 19.20 -6.02 -2.95
C LEU A 191 18.85 -6.59 -4.33
N LEU A 192 17.57 -6.75 -4.63
CA LEU A 192 17.10 -7.18 -5.96
C LEU A 192 17.55 -6.23 -7.07
N ARG A 193 17.55 -4.92 -6.79
CA ARG A 193 18.09 -3.94 -7.73
C ARG A 193 19.59 -4.10 -7.95
N GLU A 194 20.36 -4.27 -6.86
CA GLU A 194 21.81 -4.45 -6.95
C GLU A 194 22.18 -5.75 -7.70
N SER A 195 21.32 -6.78 -7.58
CA SER A 195 21.52 -8.09 -8.21
C SER A 195 20.84 -8.24 -9.58
N LYS A 196 20.21 -7.19 -10.12
CA LYS A 196 19.41 -7.29 -11.37
C LYS A 196 20.22 -7.81 -12.57
N ASP A 197 21.52 -7.50 -12.63
CA ASP A 197 22.39 -7.89 -13.73
C ASP A 197 22.80 -9.38 -13.65
N LEU A 198 22.54 -10.03 -12.51
CA LEU A 198 22.72 -11.48 -12.33
C LEU A 198 21.52 -12.29 -12.83
N LEU A 199 20.33 -11.69 -12.92
CA LEU A 199 19.09 -12.39 -13.31
C LEU A 199 19.16 -13.03 -14.70
N PRO A 200 19.71 -12.39 -15.75
CA PRO A 200 19.82 -12.99 -17.07
C PRO A 200 20.79 -14.18 -17.15
N ILE A 201 21.67 -14.34 -16.15
CA ILE A 201 22.69 -15.40 -16.11
C ILE A 201 22.10 -16.70 -15.53
N ILE A 202 20.93 -16.63 -14.89
CA ILE A 202 20.27 -17.80 -14.28
C ILE A 202 19.79 -18.74 -15.40
N PRO A 203 20.23 -20.02 -15.44
CA PRO A 203 19.74 -21.01 -16.38
C PRO A 203 18.22 -21.13 -16.31
N LYS A 204 17.59 -21.34 -17.47
CA LYS A 204 16.13 -21.40 -17.60
C LYS A 204 15.52 -22.50 -16.71
N GLU A 205 16.18 -23.63 -16.58
CA GLU A 205 15.76 -24.76 -15.76
C GLU A 205 15.72 -24.37 -14.29
N ILE A 206 16.73 -23.64 -13.79
CA ILE A 206 16.78 -23.13 -12.41
C ILE A 206 15.68 -22.08 -12.21
N ALA A 207 15.46 -21.20 -13.18
CA ALA A 207 14.40 -20.19 -13.09
C ALA A 207 13.00 -20.84 -13.04
N VAL A 208 12.75 -21.88 -13.85
CA VAL A 208 11.48 -22.64 -13.82
C VAL A 208 11.33 -23.37 -12.49
N PHE A 209 12.35 -24.11 -12.05
CA PHE A 209 12.31 -24.79 -10.75
C PHE A 209 12.06 -23.81 -9.60
N GLY A 210 12.78 -22.69 -9.56
CA GLY A 210 12.60 -21.64 -8.55
C GLY A 210 11.19 -21.04 -8.56
N THR A 211 10.59 -20.88 -9.75
CA THR A 211 9.21 -20.39 -9.90
C THR A 211 8.19 -21.39 -9.35
N VAL A 212 8.34 -22.68 -9.69
CA VAL A 212 7.46 -23.74 -9.16
C VAL A 212 7.61 -23.87 -7.66
N PHE A 213 8.84 -23.86 -7.16
CA PHE A 213 9.11 -23.88 -5.73
C PHE A 213 8.46 -22.68 -5.00
N ALA A 214 8.62 -21.45 -5.51
CA ALA A 214 8.00 -20.27 -4.95
C ALA A 214 6.46 -20.38 -4.96
N LEU A 215 5.87 -20.92 -6.03
CA LEU A 215 4.42 -21.14 -6.09
C LEU A 215 3.96 -22.11 -5.00
N VAL A 216 4.65 -23.22 -4.81
CA VAL A 216 4.34 -24.21 -3.77
C VAL A 216 4.45 -23.58 -2.38
N VAL A 217 5.54 -22.84 -2.10
CA VAL A 217 5.75 -22.16 -0.82
C VAL A 217 4.63 -21.15 -0.57
N TRP A 218 4.24 -20.35 -1.57
CA TRP A 218 3.15 -19.39 -1.43
C TRP A 218 1.80 -20.06 -1.18
N LEU A 219 1.47 -21.13 -1.91
CA LEU A 219 0.24 -21.90 -1.70
C LEU A 219 0.20 -22.52 -0.30
N GLN A 220 1.33 -23.01 0.22
CA GLN A 220 1.41 -23.50 1.60
C GLN A 220 1.23 -22.37 2.62
N PHE A 221 1.72 -21.17 2.34
CA PHE A 221 1.45 -20.01 3.19
C PHE A 221 -0.04 -19.66 3.19
N ILE A 222 -0.69 -19.59 2.03
CA ILE A 222 -2.14 -19.34 1.91
C ILE A 222 -2.94 -20.41 2.67
N LYS A 223 -2.59 -21.70 2.49
CA LYS A 223 -3.27 -22.81 3.15
C LYS A 223 -3.21 -22.70 4.68
N ASN A 224 -2.05 -22.34 5.20
CA ASN A 224 -1.77 -22.28 6.64
C ASN A 224 -1.80 -20.85 7.20
N PHE A 225 -2.43 -19.91 6.49
CA PHE A 225 -2.49 -18.51 6.89
C PHE A 225 -3.20 -18.34 8.24
N GLN A 226 -2.51 -17.76 9.19
CA GLN A 226 -3.04 -17.38 10.50
C GLN A 226 -3.23 -15.86 10.57
N SER A 227 -2.13 -15.14 10.43
CA SER A 227 -2.07 -13.68 10.38
C SER A 227 -0.84 -13.25 9.58
N PHE A 228 -0.88 -12.06 9.01
CA PHE A 228 0.26 -11.35 8.43
C PHE A 228 -0.11 -9.88 8.28
N TRP A 229 -0.06 -9.15 9.39
CA TRP A 229 -0.64 -7.81 9.51
C TRP A 229 0.46 -6.80 9.81
N LEU A 230 1.11 -6.29 8.77
CA LEU A 230 2.22 -5.35 8.91
C LEU A 230 1.83 -4.03 9.62
N VAL A 231 0.53 -3.69 9.62
CA VAL A 231 0.01 -2.56 10.40
C VAL A 231 0.28 -2.71 11.90
N HIS A 232 0.34 -3.95 12.39
CA HIS A 232 0.68 -4.30 13.76
C HIS A 232 2.10 -4.85 13.92
N SER A 233 2.95 -4.75 12.91
CA SER A 233 4.24 -5.46 12.87
C SER A 233 4.11 -6.98 13.08
N ASP A 234 2.96 -7.56 12.70
CA ASP A 234 2.70 -8.99 12.78
C ASP A 234 3.12 -9.71 11.50
N ILE A 235 3.99 -10.69 11.66
CA ILE A 235 4.54 -11.51 10.57
C ILE A 235 4.11 -12.99 10.69
N GLY A 236 3.01 -13.25 11.38
CA GLY A 236 2.44 -14.59 11.54
C GLY A 236 3.41 -15.57 12.20
N ARG A 237 3.78 -16.63 11.51
CA ARG A 237 4.70 -17.68 11.98
C ARG A 237 6.18 -17.35 11.78
N GLY A 238 6.52 -16.07 11.68
CA GLY A 238 7.90 -15.61 11.57
C GLY A 238 8.50 -15.79 10.17
N PHE A 239 9.75 -16.28 10.12
CA PHE A 239 10.50 -16.37 8.86
C PHE A 239 9.82 -17.23 7.79
N ILE A 240 9.06 -18.26 8.18
CA ILE A 240 8.32 -19.10 7.23
C ILE A 240 7.30 -18.28 6.44
N ASP A 241 6.57 -17.40 7.12
CA ASP A 241 5.56 -16.56 6.48
C ASP A 241 6.21 -15.37 5.71
N ILE A 242 7.39 -14.92 6.14
CA ILE A 242 8.19 -13.98 5.32
C ILE A 242 8.59 -14.63 3.99
N PHE A 243 9.10 -15.87 4.00
CA PHE A 243 9.42 -16.59 2.77
C PHE A 243 8.19 -16.83 1.90
N GLY A 244 7.05 -17.18 2.52
CA GLY A 244 5.76 -17.29 1.84
C GLY A 244 5.34 -15.98 1.17
N SER A 245 5.51 -14.86 1.87
CA SER A 245 5.20 -13.52 1.37
C SER A 245 6.10 -13.11 0.20
N LEU A 246 7.42 -13.34 0.31
CA LEU A 246 8.37 -13.07 -0.76
C LEU A 246 8.07 -13.91 -2.00
N SER A 247 7.71 -15.19 -1.80
CA SER A 247 7.27 -16.08 -2.86
C SER A 247 6.00 -15.57 -3.54
N GLY A 248 5.00 -15.12 -2.75
CA GLY A 248 3.80 -14.48 -3.28
C GLY A 248 4.11 -13.22 -4.10
N CYS A 249 4.98 -12.34 -3.59
CA CYS A 249 5.42 -11.15 -4.32
C CYS A 249 6.09 -11.52 -5.66
N LEU A 250 6.95 -12.53 -5.68
CA LEU A 250 7.58 -13.02 -6.91
C LEU A 250 6.54 -13.52 -7.91
N ILE A 251 5.59 -14.36 -7.48
CA ILE A 251 4.54 -14.88 -8.35
C ILE A 251 3.67 -13.75 -8.91
N ILE A 252 3.29 -12.75 -8.10
CA ILE A 252 2.54 -11.56 -8.58
C ILE A 252 3.34 -10.77 -9.61
N VAL A 253 4.65 -10.60 -9.43
CA VAL A 253 5.51 -9.95 -10.44
C VAL A 253 5.56 -10.76 -11.72
N LEU A 254 5.72 -12.08 -11.67
CA LEU A 254 5.72 -12.95 -12.85
C LEU A 254 4.37 -12.92 -13.59
N ILE A 255 3.25 -12.96 -12.86
CA ILE A 255 1.92 -12.78 -13.42
C ILE A 255 1.81 -11.41 -14.12
N SER A 256 2.35 -10.36 -13.50
CA SER A 256 2.34 -9.01 -14.07
C SER A 256 3.14 -8.91 -15.37
N MET A 257 4.28 -9.59 -15.44
CA MET A 257 5.08 -9.70 -16.68
C MET A 257 4.32 -10.48 -17.76
N LEU A 258 3.58 -11.51 -17.40
CA LEU A 258 2.74 -12.27 -18.32
C LEU A 258 1.58 -11.40 -18.86
N ILE A 259 0.90 -10.66 -17.96
CA ILE A 259 -0.18 -9.72 -18.32
C ILE A 259 0.34 -8.65 -19.28
N GLU A 260 1.50 -8.04 -18.97
CA GLU A 260 2.14 -7.04 -19.84
C GLU A 260 2.31 -7.55 -21.27
N LYS A 261 2.75 -8.81 -21.43
CA LYS A 261 3.06 -9.40 -22.73
C LYS A 261 1.85 -9.98 -23.46
N LYS A 262 0.89 -10.57 -22.75
CA LYS A 262 -0.12 -11.45 -23.36
C LYS A 262 -1.58 -10.98 -23.16
N VAL A 263 -1.89 -10.16 -22.15
CA VAL A 263 -3.28 -9.88 -21.75
C VAL A 263 -3.59 -8.38 -21.82
N LYS A 264 -3.68 -7.86 -23.04
CA LYS A 264 -3.83 -6.40 -23.29
C LYS A 264 -5.02 -5.75 -22.55
N PHE A 265 -6.15 -6.44 -22.40
CA PHE A 265 -7.34 -5.88 -21.75
C PHE A 265 -7.17 -5.68 -20.25
N LEU A 266 -6.31 -6.48 -19.57
CA LEU A 266 -5.95 -6.28 -18.16
C LEU A 266 -4.76 -5.35 -17.99
N ARG A 267 -3.83 -5.31 -18.94
CA ARG A 267 -2.62 -4.50 -18.90
C ARG A 267 -2.92 -3.03 -18.68
N VAL A 268 -3.81 -2.47 -19.48
CA VAL A 268 -4.11 -1.02 -19.47
C VAL A 268 -4.70 -0.57 -18.13
N PRO A 269 -5.80 -1.17 -17.61
CA PRO A 269 -6.41 -0.74 -16.35
C PRO A 269 -5.51 -1.02 -15.16
N LEU A 270 -4.83 -2.17 -15.08
CA LEU A 270 -3.96 -2.48 -13.96
C LEU A 270 -2.74 -1.56 -13.91
N ALA A 271 -2.10 -1.29 -15.06
CA ALA A 271 -1.01 -0.33 -15.13
C ALA A 271 -1.48 1.10 -14.79
N PHE A 272 -2.72 1.48 -15.16
CA PHE A 272 -3.31 2.76 -14.78
C PHE A 272 -3.47 2.86 -13.26
N PHE A 273 -4.04 1.86 -12.60
CA PHE A 273 -4.19 1.85 -11.13
C PHE A 273 -2.84 1.86 -10.43
N GLY A 274 -1.87 1.10 -10.91
CA GLY A 274 -0.52 1.12 -10.34
C GLY A 274 0.19 2.44 -10.49
N ARG A 275 0.04 3.12 -11.63
CA ARG A 275 0.60 4.46 -11.85
C ARG A 275 -0.05 5.53 -10.97
N ASN A 276 -1.32 5.36 -10.64
CA ASN A 276 -2.11 6.28 -9.83
C ASN A 276 -2.42 5.70 -8.43
N SER A 277 -1.61 4.73 -7.97
CA SER A 277 -1.85 4.00 -6.72
C SER A 277 -2.01 4.90 -5.50
N LEU A 278 -1.37 6.08 -5.49
CA LEU A 278 -1.53 7.05 -4.40
C LEU A 278 -2.93 7.68 -4.38
N ILE A 279 -3.47 8.07 -5.53
CA ILE A 279 -4.84 8.62 -5.64
C ILE A 279 -5.86 7.52 -5.33
N PHE A 280 -5.62 6.32 -5.84
CA PHE A 280 -6.43 5.14 -5.55
C PHE A 280 -6.46 4.83 -4.05
N LEU A 281 -5.31 4.89 -3.37
CA LEU A 281 -5.20 4.70 -1.93
C LEU A 281 -5.99 5.77 -1.17
N ILE A 282 -5.86 7.04 -1.52
CA ILE A 282 -6.60 8.15 -0.89
C ILE A 282 -8.11 7.93 -1.03
N ALA A 283 -8.59 7.56 -2.23
CA ALA A 283 -9.99 7.23 -2.46
C ALA A 283 -10.46 6.08 -1.56
N HIS A 284 -9.66 5.00 -1.51
CA HIS A 284 -9.99 3.83 -0.71
C HIS A 284 -10.05 4.14 0.79
N ILE A 285 -9.14 4.94 1.32
CA ILE A 285 -9.14 5.32 2.73
C ILE A 285 -10.38 6.15 3.08
N ILE A 286 -10.70 7.16 2.24
CA ILE A 286 -11.88 8.00 2.45
C ILE A 286 -13.14 7.12 2.53
N GLU A 287 -13.32 6.18 1.60
CA GLU A 287 -14.50 5.34 1.60
C GLU A 287 -14.47 4.28 2.71
N LEU A 288 -13.30 3.73 3.03
CA LEU A 288 -13.13 2.69 4.03
C LEU A 288 -13.49 3.21 5.43
N ASP A 289 -12.98 4.38 5.77
CA ASP A 289 -13.01 4.91 7.13
C ASP A 289 -14.27 5.73 7.41
N THR A 290 -14.96 6.23 6.36
CA THR A 290 -16.07 7.17 6.56
C THR A 290 -17.38 6.76 5.92
N PHE A 291 -17.38 6.00 4.79
CA PHE A 291 -18.61 5.68 4.10
C PHE A 291 -19.35 4.50 4.74
N ARG A 292 -20.65 4.67 4.90
CA ARG A 292 -21.56 3.66 5.47
C ARG A 292 -22.26 2.91 4.34
N TRP A 293 -21.51 2.10 3.61
CA TRP A 293 -22.02 1.37 2.46
C TRP A 293 -23.25 0.51 2.76
N TRP A 294 -23.28 -0.09 3.95
CA TRP A 294 -24.40 -0.92 4.40
C TRP A 294 -25.66 -0.07 4.60
N ALA A 295 -25.55 1.04 5.33
CA ALA A 295 -26.68 1.96 5.54
C ALA A 295 -27.16 2.60 4.24
N LEU A 296 -26.26 2.80 3.25
CA LEU A 296 -26.64 3.27 1.92
C LEU A 296 -27.45 2.21 1.17
N LEU A 297 -27.05 0.94 1.23
CA LEU A 297 -27.78 -0.17 0.62
C LEU A 297 -29.17 -0.32 1.24
N ASP A 298 -29.32 -0.20 2.57
CA ASP A 298 -30.60 -0.28 3.24
C ASP A 298 -31.55 0.87 2.85
N LYS A 299 -30.99 2.07 2.56
CA LYS A 299 -31.78 3.18 2.00
C LYS A 299 -32.22 2.95 0.55
N ILE A 300 -31.37 2.30 -0.28
CA ILE A 300 -31.69 2.00 -1.69
C ILE A 300 -32.67 0.84 -1.80
N PHE A 301 -32.61 -0.12 -0.88
CA PHE A 301 -33.45 -1.32 -0.85
C PHE A 301 -34.22 -1.40 0.50
N PRO A 302 -35.28 -0.56 0.70
CA PRO A 302 -36.00 -0.52 1.97
C PRO A 302 -36.65 -1.85 2.36
N ASP A 303 -37.04 -2.67 1.37
CA ASP A 303 -37.62 -4.02 1.55
C ASP A 303 -36.55 -5.08 1.86
N GLY A 304 -35.30 -4.67 1.96
CA GLY A 304 -34.14 -5.52 2.19
C GLY A 304 -33.55 -6.12 0.92
N LEU A 305 -32.23 -6.31 0.95
CA LEU A 305 -31.47 -7.02 -0.10
C LEU A 305 -31.19 -8.44 0.40
N PRO A 306 -31.41 -9.51 -0.41
CA PRO A 306 -31.03 -10.85 0.02
C PRO A 306 -29.56 -10.93 0.44
N GLN A 307 -29.28 -11.56 1.59
CA GLN A 307 -27.94 -11.57 2.24
C GLN A 307 -26.79 -11.91 1.28
N LYS A 308 -27.01 -12.82 0.33
CA LYS A 308 -26.01 -13.23 -0.67
C LYS A 308 -25.55 -12.11 -1.61
N TYR A 309 -26.33 -11.05 -1.75
CA TYR A 309 -26.01 -9.92 -2.63
C TYR A 309 -25.37 -8.74 -1.90
N TYR A 310 -25.41 -8.69 -0.56
CA TYR A 310 -24.86 -7.55 0.19
C TYR A 310 -23.37 -7.36 -0.07
N ILE A 311 -22.53 -8.37 0.18
CA ILE A 311 -21.08 -8.26 -0.02
C ILE A 311 -20.73 -7.93 -1.48
N PRO A 312 -21.27 -8.62 -2.51
CA PRO A 312 -21.03 -8.24 -3.90
C PRO A 312 -21.43 -6.79 -4.21
N SER A 313 -22.58 -6.32 -3.72
CA SER A 313 -23.04 -4.94 -3.95
C SER A 313 -22.12 -3.92 -3.31
N VAL A 314 -21.68 -4.13 -2.07
CA VAL A 314 -20.70 -3.25 -1.42
C VAL A 314 -19.38 -3.23 -2.19
N ILE A 315 -18.88 -4.38 -2.66
CA ILE A 315 -17.66 -4.44 -3.49
C ILE A 315 -17.84 -3.57 -4.75
N VAL A 316 -18.95 -3.72 -5.44
CA VAL A 316 -19.23 -2.94 -6.67
C VAL A 316 -19.28 -1.44 -6.37
N LEU A 317 -19.99 -1.02 -5.32
CA LEU A 317 -20.09 0.40 -4.94
C LEU A 317 -18.72 0.98 -4.57
N LYS A 318 -17.92 0.25 -3.78
CA LYS A 318 -16.54 0.65 -3.43
C LYS A 318 -15.69 0.85 -4.69
N PHE A 319 -15.69 -0.12 -5.60
CA PHE A 319 -14.91 -0.01 -6.83
C PHE A 319 -15.41 1.11 -7.76
N ILE A 320 -16.72 1.31 -7.90
CA ILE A 320 -17.28 2.45 -8.65
C ILE A 320 -16.74 3.77 -8.07
N PHE A 321 -16.82 3.96 -6.77
CA PHE A 321 -16.34 5.18 -6.10
C PHE A 321 -14.82 5.36 -6.32
N ILE A 322 -14.02 4.33 -5.99
CA ILE A 322 -12.55 4.40 -6.04
C ILE A 322 -12.07 4.65 -7.48
N ILE A 323 -12.65 3.94 -8.46
CA ILE A 323 -12.27 4.08 -9.88
C ILE A 323 -12.64 5.47 -10.37
N THR A 324 -13.88 5.93 -10.12
CA THR A 324 -14.34 7.27 -10.53
C THR A 324 -13.45 8.35 -9.92
N PHE A 325 -13.21 8.27 -8.61
CA PHE A 325 -12.31 9.21 -7.92
C PHE A 325 -10.91 9.19 -8.54
N THR A 326 -10.34 7.99 -8.77
CA THR A 326 -9.01 7.84 -9.34
C THR A 326 -8.93 8.42 -10.75
N VAL A 327 -9.92 8.13 -11.60
CA VAL A 327 -9.98 8.66 -12.97
C VAL A 327 -10.10 10.18 -12.96
N VAL A 328 -11.01 10.74 -12.18
CA VAL A 328 -11.22 12.19 -12.12
C VAL A 328 -9.96 12.90 -11.63
N PHE A 329 -9.46 12.54 -10.45
CA PHE A 329 -8.35 13.27 -9.81
C PHE A 329 -7.00 13.01 -10.46
N SER A 330 -6.81 11.85 -11.12
CA SER A 330 -5.57 11.59 -11.88
C SER A 330 -5.44 12.44 -13.14
N ASN A 331 -6.52 13.02 -13.64
CA ASN A 331 -6.51 13.90 -14.82
C ASN A 331 -6.36 15.40 -14.46
N ILE A 332 -6.28 15.74 -13.17
CA ILE A 332 -6.16 17.12 -12.70
C ILE A 332 -4.69 17.42 -12.35
N ASN A 333 -3.99 18.16 -13.21
CA ASN A 333 -2.57 18.47 -13.02
C ASN A 333 -2.23 19.16 -11.68
N PRO A 334 -2.99 20.13 -11.16
CA PRO A 334 -2.80 20.68 -9.81
C PRO A 334 -2.78 19.60 -8.73
N VAL A 335 -3.74 18.65 -8.74
CA VAL A 335 -3.79 17.53 -7.79
C VAL A 335 -2.54 16.64 -7.90
N ARG A 336 -2.14 16.30 -9.13
CA ARG A 336 -0.92 15.50 -9.36
C ARG A 336 0.33 16.19 -8.80
N ARG A 337 0.49 17.50 -9.03
CA ARG A 337 1.62 18.28 -8.50
C ARG A 337 1.61 18.32 -6.98
N LEU A 338 0.45 18.51 -6.39
CA LEU A 338 0.25 18.54 -4.94
C LEU A 338 0.66 17.20 -4.30
N LEU A 339 0.31 16.10 -4.95
CA LEU A 339 0.66 14.74 -4.52
C LEU A 339 2.09 14.32 -4.93
N GLY A 340 2.91 15.23 -5.45
CA GLY A 340 4.27 14.92 -5.88
C GLY A 340 4.36 14.01 -7.11
N MET A 341 3.27 13.87 -7.87
CA MET A 341 3.20 13.08 -9.09
C MET A 341 3.62 13.89 -10.30
N PRO A 342 4.17 13.28 -11.36
CA PRO A 342 4.48 14.00 -12.60
C PRO A 342 3.19 14.53 -13.25
N ALA A 343 3.26 15.77 -13.78
CA ALA A 343 2.16 16.33 -14.55
C ALA A 343 1.90 15.50 -15.83
N LEU A 344 0.66 15.52 -16.31
CA LEU A 344 0.32 14.93 -17.60
C LEU A 344 0.98 15.76 -18.70
N GLU A 345 1.62 15.13 -19.65
CA GLU A 345 2.10 15.78 -20.87
C GLU A 345 0.88 16.29 -21.64
N LYS A 346 0.89 17.58 -22.00
CA LYS A 346 -0.08 18.09 -22.96
C LYS A 346 0.19 17.38 -24.29
N HIS A 347 -0.77 16.62 -24.79
CA HIS A 347 -0.74 16.18 -26.19
C HIS A 347 -0.66 17.44 -27.04
N LYS A 348 0.52 17.72 -27.60
CA LYS A 348 0.60 18.65 -28.74
C LYS A 348 -0.24 18.01 -29.83
N ARG A 349 -1.45 18.55 -30.07
CA ARG A 349 -2.14 18.29 -31.34
C ARG A 349 -1.12 18.63 -32.42
N LYS A 350 -0.64 17.64 -33.18
CA LYS A 350 -0.03 17.89 -34.46
C LYS A 350 -1.08 18.68 -35.23
N LYS A 351 -0.83 19.93 -35.50
CA LYS A 351 -1.47 20.63 -36.61
C LYS A 351 -0.93 19.88 -37.81
N GLU A 352 -1.78 19.10 -38.45
CA GLU A 352 -1.62 18.70 -39.84
C GLU A 352 -1.87 19.97 -40.61
N ASP A 353 -0.80 20.60 -41.10
CA ASP A 353 -0.80 21.57 -42.18
C ASP A 353 -0.68 20.81 -43.48
#